data_44e076ff960207b6f5eefab1aeee273e
#
_entry.id   44e076ff960207b6f5eefab1aeee273e
#
_cell.length_a   1.000
_cell.length_b   1.000
_cell.length_c   1.000
_cell.angle_alpha   90.00
_cell.angle_beta   90.00
_cell.angle_gamma   90.00
#
_symmetry.space_group_name_H-M   'P 1'
#
loop_
_entity.id
_entity.type
_entity.pdbx_description
1 polymer ?
#
loop_
_entity_poly.entity_id
_entity_poly.type
_entity_poly.pdbx_seq_one_letter_code
_entity_poly.pdbx_strand_id
1 'polypeptide(L)'
;MRVLIAGAGLAGLSCAKYLADAGHTPIVLERRDVLGGKVAAWKDADGDWYETGLHIFFGAYPNMLQLFGELNIEDRLQWKEHTMIFNQPDQPGTYSRFDFPDLPAPINGMVAILRNNAMLTWPEKIKFGIGLIPAMLQGQEYVEAMDEYSFSQWLKKQNVPERVEKEVFIAMSKALNFIDPDEISSTVILTALNRFLQEKKGSMMAFLDGSPTERLCQPLVEYITERGGEVHLNKPVKEFLLNEDGTVKGYLMRGQDGAEDYVLEADLYVSAMPVDPLKVMLPEPWRKMEYFQKLDGLEGVPVINLHLWFDRKLTDIDHLLFSRSPLLSVYADMSNTC
;
A
#
# COMPACT_ATOMS: atom_id res chain seq x y z
N MET A 1 -6.37 17.28 24.43
CA MET A 1 -4.91 17.03 24.56
C MET A 1 -4.23 17.44 23.26
N ARG A 2 -3.05 18.02 23.34
CA ARG A 2 -2.17 18.26 22.17
C ARG A 2 -1.40 16.98 21.87
N VAL A 3 -1.35 16.58 20.59
CA VAL A 3 -0.68 15.36 20.16
C VAL A 3 0.28 15.67 19.02
N LEU A 4 1.58 15.48 19.21
CA LEU A 4 2.57 15.62 18.15
C LEU A 4 2.67 14.31 17.36
N ILE A 5 2.58 14.43 16.03
CA ILE A 5 2.63 13.29 15.10
C ILE A 5 3.80 13.51 14.13
N ALA A 6 4.77 12.59 14.13
CA ALA A 6 5.91 12.64 13.23
C ALA A 6 5.64 11.85 11.95
N GLY A 7 5.45 12.58 10.83
CA GLY A 7 5.19 12.08 9.49
C GLY A 7 3.79 12.41 8.96
N ALA A 8 3.73 13.07 7.78
CA ALA A 8 2.50 13.41 7.06
C ALA A 8 2.24 12.44 5.88
N GLY A 9 2.55 11.17 6.04
CA GLY A 9 2.04 10.10 5.20
C GLY A 9 0.59 9.77 5.55
N LEU A 10 -0.07 8.88 4.79
CA LEU A 10 -1.47 8.51 5.04
C LEU A 10 -1.71 8.06 6.48
N ALA A 11 -0.79 7.30 7.09
CA ALA A 11 -0.93 6.85 8.47
C ALA A 11 -0.98 8.02 9.47
N GLY A 12 -0.07 9.00 9.33
CA GLY A 12 -0.02 10.17 10.22
C GLY A 12 -1.21 11.10 10.02
N LEU A 13 -1.58 11.37 8.76
CA LEU A 13 -2.75 12.19 8.44
C LEU A 13 -4.06 11.56 8.89
N SER A 14 -4.24 10.23 8.68
CA SER A 14 -5.43 9.52 9.18
C SER A 14 -5.49 9.50 10.70
N CYS A 15 -4.35 9.26 11.37
CA CYS A 15 -4.26 9.36 12.83
C CYS A 15 -4.69 10.75 13.33
N ALA A 16 -4.17 11.81 12.70
CA ALA A 16 -4.54 13.19 13.04
C ALA A 16 -6.03 13.46 12.82
N LYS A 17 -6.61 12.97 11.72
CA LYS A 17 -8.04 13.08 11.44
C LYS A 17 -8.88 12.47 12.56
N TYR A 18 -8.58 11.23 12.96
CA TYR A 18 -9.34 10.55 14.00
C TYR A 18 -9.12 11.14 15.42
N LEU A 19 -7.92 11.67 15.70
CA LEU A 19 -7.67 12.42 16.93
C LEU A 19 -8.45 13.73 16.98
N ALA A 20 -8.58 14.43 15.86
CA ALA A 20 -9.41 15.64 15.76
C ALA A 20 -10.89 15.32 15.98
N ASP A 21 -11.41 14.22 15.42
CA ASP A 21 -12.77 13.73 15.67
C ASP A 21 -13.01 13.40 17.14
N ALA A 22 -11.99 12.90 17.85
CA ALA A 22 -12.04 12.62 19.28
C ALA A 22 -11.87 13.87 20.16
N GLY A 23 -11.79 15.07 19.58
CA GLY A 23 -11.67 16.33 20.31
C GLY A 23 -10.27 16.63 20.83
N HIS A 24 -9.23 16.02 20.23
CA HIS A 24 -7.83 16.34 20.49
C HIS A 24 -7.32 17.36 19.48
N THR A 25 -6.15 17.94 19.76
CA THR A 25 -5.47 18.89 18.88
C THR A 25 -4.22 18.21 18.28
N PRO A 26 -4.33 17.52 17.15
CA PRO A 26 -3.18 16.91 16.47
C PRO A 26 -2.30 17.99 15.82
N ILE A 27 -1.00 17.81 15.90
CA ILE A 27 0.03 18.64 15.25
C ILE A 27 0.93 17.71 14.47
N VAL A 28 0.77 17.67 13.15
CA VAL A 28 1.54 16.80 12.26
C VAL A 28 2.79 17.51 11.79
N LEU A 29 3.93 16.84 11.88
CA LEU A 29 5.24 17.34 11.52
C LEU A 29 5.82 16.49 10.39
N GLU A 30 6.04 17.08 9.23
CA GLU A 30 6.63 16.42 8.06
C GLU A 30 7.99 17.03 7.73
N ARG A 31 8.99 16.17 7.49
CA ARG A 31 10.35 16.60 7.18
C ARG A 31 10.51 17.19 5.79
N ARG A 32 9.67 16.77 4.83
CA ARG A 32 9.70 17.22 3.44
C ARG A 32 8.76 18.40 3.23
N ASP A 33 8.83 18.98 2.05
CA ASP A 33 7.95 20.02 1.52
C ASP A 33 6.67 19.48 0.89
N VAL A 34 6.46 18.14 0.93
CA VAL A 34 5.35 17.44 0.29
C VAL A 34 4.64 16.48 1.24
N LEU A 35 3.31 16.43 1.12
CA LEU A 35 2.44 15.48 1.83
C LEU A 35 2.46 14.09 1.18
N GLY A 36 2.00 13.10 1.94
CA GLY A 36 1.67 11.77 1.41
C GLY A 36 2.69 10.68 1.71
N GLY A 37 3.93 11.01 2.03
CA GLY A 37 4.94 10.00 2.35
C GLY A 37 5.21 9.05 1.18
N LYS A 38 4.73 7.80 1.27
CA LYS A 38 4.85 6.79 0.19
C LYS A 38 3.85 6.99 -0.96
N VAL A 39 2.87 7.86 -0.82
CA VAL A 39 1.94 8.25 -1.90
C VAL A 39 2.18 9.71 -2.34
N ALA A 40 3.35 10.26 -2.03
CA ALA A 40 3.66 11.64 -2.41
C ALA A 40 3.80 11.78 -3.93
N ALA A 41 3.43 12.96 -4.42
CA ALA A 41 3.57 13.34 -5.81
C ALA A 41 4.09 14.78 -5.91
N TRP A 42 4.85 15.06 -6.96
CA TRP A 42 5.43 16.35 -7.26
C TRP A 42 5.11 16.77 -8.68
N LYS A 43 5.24 18.07 -8.95
CA LYS A 43 5.28 18.60 -10.31
C LYS A 43 6.74 18.74 -10.76
N ASP A 44 6.99 18.40 -12.02
CA ASP A 44 8.24 18.73 -12.68
C ASP A 44 8.28 20.18 -13.16
N ALA A 45 9.32 20.56 -13.89
CA ALA A 45 9.49 21.91 -14.38
C ALA A 45 8.45 22.30 -15.46
N ASP A 46 7.87 21.33 -16.15
CA ASP A 46 6.86 21.50 -17.19
C ASP A 46 5.43 21.50 -16.59
N GLY A 47 5.31 21.17 -15.32
CA GLY A 47 4.04 21.13 -14.57
C GLY A 47 3.37 19.76 -14.56
N ASP A 48 4.03 18.75 -15.09
CA ASP A 48 3.55 17.37 -15.10
C ASP A 48 3.73 16.71 -13.73
N TRP A 49 2.75 15.90 -13.34
CA TRP A 49 2.82 15.16 -12.09
C TRP A 49 3.67 13.89 -12.24
N TYR A 50 4.52 13.65 -11.24
CA TYR A 50 5.15 12.35 -11.03
C TYR A 50 5.00 11.92 -9.58
N GLU A 51 4.83 10.62 -9.36
CA GLU A 51 4.52 10.03 -8.06
C GLU A 51 5.64 9.13 -7.58
N THR A 52 5.66 8.84 -6.28
CA THR A 52 6.60 7.85 -5.70
C THR A 52 6.39 6.44 -6.24
N GLY A 53 5.25 6.14 -6.82
CA GLY A 53 4.87 4.85 -7.35
C GLY A 53 3.52 4.89 -8.04
N LEU A 54 3.13 3.78 -8.64
CA LEU A 54 1.78 3.58 -9.17
C LEU A 54 0.84 3.24 -8.00
N HIS A 55 -0.13 4.10 -7.72
CA HIS A 55 -1.06 3.94 -6.60
C HIS A 55 -2.42 3.46 -7.10
N ILE A 56 -2.89 2.36 -6.52
CA ILE A 56 -4.15 1.71 -6.90
C ILE A 56 -4.96 1.46 -5.63
N PHE A 57 -6.27 1.58 -5.77
CA PHE A 57 -7.23 1.23 -4.72
C PHE A 57 -8.00 -0.03 -5.14
N PHE A 58 -8.25 -0.91 -4.19
CA PHE A 58 -9.03 -2.12 -4.42
C PHE A 58 -10.32 -2.10 -3.60
N GLY A 59 -11.36 -2.76 -4.12
CA GLY A 59 -12.60 -2.96 -3.37
C GLY A 59 -12.41 -3.65 -2.02
N ALA A 60 -11.33 -4.41 -1.88
CA ALA A 60 -10.92 -5.07 -0.64
C ALA A 60 -10.23 -4.16 0.41
N TYR A 61 -10.24 -2.85 0.23
CA TYR A 61 -9.65 -1.87 1.17
C TYR A 61 -10.73 -1.13 1.99
N PRO A 62 -11.49 -1.83 2.87
CA PRO A 62 -12.67 -1.24 3.52
C PRO A 62 -12.35 0.02 4.33
N ASN A 63 -11.24 0.01 5.08
CA ASN A 63 -10.84 1.17 5.89
C ASN A 63 -10.46 2.38 5.03
N MET A 64 -9.83 2.16 3.88
CA MET A 64 -9.50 3.24 2.97
C MET A 64 -10.76 3.80 2.29
N LEU A 65 -11.66 2.93 1.83
CA LEU A 65 -12.94 3.34 1.25
C LEU A 65 -13.82 4.08 2.26
N GLN A 66 -13.83 3.62 3.52
CA GLN A 66 -14.48 4.36 4.61
C GLN A 66 -13.88 5.76 4.76
N LEU A 67 -12.55 5.89 4.74
CA LEU A 67 -11.89 7.19 4.84
C LEU A 67 -12.28 8.12 3.69
N PHE A 68 -12.37 7.61 2.45
CA PHE A 68 -12.88 8.39 1.31
C PHE A 68 -14.31 8.88 1.56
N GLY A 69 -15.19 8.01 2.09
CA GLY A 69 -16.57 8.38 2.45
C GLY A 69 -16.64 9.44 3.54
N GLU A 70 -15.84 9.29 4.60
CA GLU A 70 -15.78 10.25 5.71
C GLU A 70 -15.28 11.64 5.27
N LEU A 71 -14.46 11.69 4.22
CA LEU A 71 -13.96 12.93 3.62
C LEU A 71 -14.86 13.46 2.49
N ASN A 72 -15.90 12.72 2.09
CA ASN A 72 -16.78 13.01 0.94
C ASN A 72 -15.99 13.18 -0.38
N ILE A 73 -15.03 12.28 -0.63
CA ILE A 73 -14.18 12.29 -1.85
C ILE A 73 -14.23 10.96 -2.62
N GLU A 74 -15.26 10.14 -2.42
CA GLU A 74 -15.43 8.83 -3.09
C GLU A 74 -15.55 8.96 -4.61
N ASP A 75 -16.09 10.07 -5.09
CA ASP A 75 -16.23 10.43 -6.49
C ASP A 75 -14.89 10.62 -7.21
N ARG A 76 -13.79 10.76 -6.46
CA ARG A 76 -12.43 10.84 -7.00
C ARG A 76 -11.83 9.48 -7.36
N LEU A 77 -12.51 8.38 -7.01
CA LEU A 77 -12.10 7.02 -7.38
C LEU A 77 -12.70 6.63 -8.73
N GLN A 78 -11.84 6.49 -9.71
CA GLN A 78 -12.21 6.02 -11.05
C GLN A 78 -12.17 4.49 -11.08
N TRP A 79 -13.30 3.85 -10.79
CA TRP A 79 -13.44 2.40 -10.83
C TRP A 79 -13.37 1.89 -12.26
N LYS A 80 -12.52 0.89 -12.48
CA LYS A 80 -12.30 0.26 -13.77
C LYS A 80 -13.15 -1.01 -13.92
N GLU A 81 -13.21 -1.55 -15.15
CA GLU A 81 -13.81 -2.85 -15.40
C GLU A 81 -13.21 -3.91 -14.47
N HIS A 82 -14.02 -4.87 -13.98
CA HIS A 82 -13.52 -5.87 -13.03
C HIS A 82 -12.73 -6.96 -13.77
N THR A 83 -11.49 -6.67 -14.08
CA THR A 83 -10.56 -7.57 -14.75
C THR A 83 -9.13 -7.42 -14.20
N MET A 84 -8.36 -8.48 -14.31
CA MET A 84 -6.91 -8.47 -14.07
C MET A 84 -6.21 -8.81 -15.39
N ILE A 85 -5.28 -7.96 -15.82
CA ILE A 85 -4.63 -8.08 -17.12
C ILE A 85 -3.15 -8.39 -16.94
N PHE A 86 -2.68 -9.46 -17.58
CA PHE A 86 -1.30 -9.89 -17.58
C PHE A 86 -0.69 -9.74 -18.97
N ASN A 87 0.51 -9.19 -19.09
CA ASN A 87 1.21 -9.17 -20.35
C ASN A 87 1.69 -10.59 -20.73
N GLN A 88 2.00 -10.77 -22.01
CA GLN A 88 2.63 -11.97 -22.50
C GLN A 88 4.03 -11.62 -23.04
N PRO A 89 5.11 -11.83 -22.26
CA PRO A 89 6.44 -11.37 -22.61
C PRO A 89 6.95 -11.92 -23.95
N ASP A 90 6.59 -13.17 -24.27
CA ASP A 90 6.99 -13.85 -25.51
C ASP A 90 6.19 -13.39 -26.73
N GLN A 91 5.13 -12.61 -26.52
CA GLN A 91 4.24 -12.08 -27.55
C GLN A 91 3.91 -10.63 -27.27
N PRO A 92 4.82 -9.69 -27.52
CA PRO A 92 4.62 -8.27 -27.27
C PRO A 92 3.32 -7.74 -27.89
N GLY A 93 2.56 -6.97 -27.09
CA GLY A 93 1.25 -6.44 -27.50
C GLY A 93 0.08 -7.41 -27.29
N THR A 94 0.32 -8.62 -26.78
CA THR A 94 -0.74 -9.55 -26.39
C THR A 94 -0.90 -9.60 -24.87
N TYR A 95 -2.14 -9.84 -24.42
CA TYR A 95 -2.49 -9.82 -23.01
C TYR A 95 -3.38 -11.01 -22.68
N SER A 96 -3.27 -11.50 -21.45
CA SER A 96 -4.17 -12.47 -20.86
C SER A 96 -5.03 -11.80 -19.80
N ARG A 97 -6.32 -12.10 -19.77
CA ARG A 97 -7.30 -11.46 -18.87
C ARG A 97 -7.98 -12.48 -17.99
N PHE A 98 -8.21 -12.09 -16.74
CA PHE A 98 -9.15 -12.72 -15.82
C PHE A 98 -10.33 -11.78 -15.64
N ASP A 99 -11.38 -11.99 -16.43
CA ASP A 99 -12.58 -11.17 -16.40
C ASP A 99 -13.56 -11.71 -15.37
N PHE A 100 -13.91 -10.89 -14.38
CA PHE A 100 -14.78 -11.26 -13.28
C PHE A 100 -16.24 -10.90 -13.65
N PRO A 101 -17.13 -11.88 -13.90
CA PRO A 101 -18.51 -11.59 -14.20
C PRO A 101 -19.24 -11.02 -12.97
N ASP A 102 -20.38 -10.37 -13.21
CA ASP A 102 -21.26 -9.84 -12.15
C ASP A 102 -22.02 -10.96 -11.43
N LEU A 103 -21.28 -11.81 -10.74
CA LEU A 103 -21.76 -12.91 -9.91
C LEU A 103 -21.32 -12.71 -8.45
N PRO A 104 -21.99 -13.33 -7.48
CA PRO A 104 -21.52 -13.33 -6.10
C PRO A 104 -20.12 -13.94 -5.96
N ALA A 105 -19.33 -13.43 -5.01
CA ALA A 105 -18.09 -14.07 -4.60
C ALA A 105 -18.41 -15.39 -3.83
N PRO A 106 -17.60 -16.43 -3.94
CA PRO A 106 -16.37 -16.54 -4.75
C PRO A 106 -16.60 -17.01 -6.20
N ILE A 107 -17.86 -17.15 -6.64
CA ILE A 107 -18.22 -17.72 -7.96
C ILE A 107 -17.64 -16.88 -9.10
N ASN A 108 -17.66 -15.55 -8.99
CA ASN A 108 -17.09 -14.65 -9.99
C ASN A 108 -15.59 -14.93 -10.21
N GLY A 109 -14.80 -15.09 -9.14
CA GLY A 109 -13.38 -15.43 -9.22
C GLY A 109 -13.14 -16.81 -9.82
N MET A 110 -13.93 -17.80 -9.42
CA MET A 110 -13.86 -19.15 -10.02
C MET A 110 -14.12 -19.11 -11.53
N VAL A 111 -15.15 -18.37 -11.96
CA VAL A 111 -15.47 -18.22 -13.39
C VAL A 111 -14.35 -17.51 -14.14
N ALA A 112 -13.75 -16.46 -13.56
CA ALA A 112 -12.62 -15.75 -14.15
C ALA A 112 -11.43 -16.69 -14.39
N ILE A 113 -11.08 -17.52 -13.41
CA ILE A 113 -10.00 -18.52 -13.50
C ILE A 113 -10.33 -19.58 -14.56
N LEU A 114 -11.56 -20.11 -14.56
CA LEU A 114 -11.96 -21.17 -15.49
C LEU A 114 -12.00 -20.68 -16.94
N ARG A 115 -12.38 -19.45 -17.18
CA ARG A 115 -12.44 -18.86 -18.55
C ARG A 115 -11.07 -18.49 -19.12
N ASN A 116 -10.06 -18.22 -18.29
CA ASN A 116 -8.72 -17.93 -18.78
C ASN A 116 -8.04 -19.21 -19.29
N ASN A 117 -7.88 -19.34 -20.60
CA ASN A 117 -7.21 -20.48 -21.24
C ASN A 117 -5.81 -20.14 -21.78
N ALA A 118 -5.36 -18.89 -21.62
CA ALA A 118 -4.07 -18.43 -22.10
C ALA A 118 -2.91 -18.76 -21.16
N MET A 119 -3.16 -18.77 -19.84
CA MET A 119 -2.11 -18.91 -18.83
C MET A 119 -2.06 -20.31 -18.22
N LEU A 120 -3.20 -20.93 -17.96
CA LEU A 120 -3.29 -22.20 -17.22
C LEU A 120 -4.08 -23.25 -18.00
N THR A 121 -3.59 -24.48 -17.95
CA THR A 121 -4.29 -25.66 -18.45
C THR A 121 -5.42 -26.10 -17.47
N TRP A 122 -6.38 -26.88 -17.94
CA TRP A 122 -7.47 -27.39 -17.10
C TRP A 122 -7.01 -28.14 -15.85
N PRO A 123 -6.04 -29.08 -15.92
CA PRO A 123 -5.52 -29.75 -14.73
C PRO A 123 -4.90 -28.78 -13.72
N GLU A 124 -4.21 -27.73 -14.19
CA GLU A 124 -3.60 -26.70 -13.33
C GLU A 124 -4.66 -25.87 -12.62
N LYS A 125 -5.73 -25.44 -13.33
CA LYS A 125 -6.86 -24.72 -12.74
C LYS A 125 -7.55 -25.53 -11.63
N ILE A 126 -7.77 -26.83 -11.86
CA ILE A 126 -8.39 -27.71 -10.86
C ILE A 126 -7.51 -27.83 -9.63
N LYS A 127 -6.20 -28.13 -9.82
CA LYS A 127 -5.26 -28.23 -8.71
C LYS A 127 -5.09 -26.91 -7.94
N PHE A 128 -5.08 -25.81 -8.66
CA PHE A 128 -5.04 -24.47 -8.07
C PHE A 128 -6.28 -24.22 -7.21
N GLY A 129 -7.48 -24.44 -7.75
CA GLY A 129 -8.73 -24.31 -6.99
C GLY A 129 -8.77 -25.16 -5.74
N ILE A 130 -8.37 -26.44 -5.84
CA ILE A 130 -8.30 -27.36 -4.68
C ILE A 130 -7.29 -26.85 -3.65
N GLY A 131 -6.11 -26.39 -4.10
CA GLY A 131 -5.05 -25.87 -3.22
C GLY A 131 -5.47 -24.63 -2.42
N LEU A 132 -6.39 -23.82 -2.94
CA LEU A 132 -6.90 -22.63 -2.24
C LEU A 132 -7.97 -22.95 -1.19
N ILE A 133 -8.61 -24.11 -1.25
CA ILE A 133 -9.73 -24.49 -0.35
C ILE A 133 -9.38 -24.29 1.14
N PRO A 134 -8.23 -24.76 1.66
CA PRO A 134 -7.91 -24.58 3.07
C PRO A 134 -7.89 -23.12 3.49
N ALA A 135 -7.23 -22.26 2.71
CA ALA A 135 -7.13 -20.83 3.00
C ALA A 135 -8.49 -20.12 2.94
N MET A 136 -9.40 -20.55 2.08
CA MET A 136 -10.73 -19.95 1.92
C MET A 136 -11.74 -20.42 2.98
N LEU A 137 -11.63 -21.65 3.49
CA LEU A 137 -12.62 -22.24 4.38
C LEU A 137 -12.23 -22.24 5.86
N GLN A 138 -10.94 -22.25 6.19
CA GLN A 138 -10.49 -22.37 7.57
C GLN A 138 -10.33 -21.02 8.29
N GLY A 139 -10.57 -19.91 7.59
CA GLY A 139 -10.60 -18.58 8.20
C GLY A 139 -9.25 -17.99 8.56
N GLN A 140 -9.29 -16.92 9.34
CA GLN A 140 -8.12 -16.09 9.66
C GLN A 140 -7.06 -16.83 10.49
N GLU A 141 -7.46 -17.69 11.42
CA GLU A 141 -6.53 -18.47 12.26
C GLU A 141 -5.63 -19.37 11.41
N TYR A 142 -6.18 -20.00 10.38
CA TYR A 142 -5.39 -20.78 9.44
C TYR A 142 -4.40 -19.90 8.66
N VAL A 143 -4.86 -18.75 8.18
CA VAL A 143 -4.02 -17.82 7.41
C VAL A 143 -2.83 -17.36 8.26
N GLU A 144 -3.07 -17.00 9.52
CA GLU A 144 -2.03 -16.58 10.46
C GLU A 144 -1.05 -17.70 10.80
N ALA A 145 -1.55 -18.92 10.96
CA ALA A 145 -0.69 -20.10 11.20
C ALA A 145 0.24 -20.44 10.01
N MET A 146 -0.07 -19.91 8.82
CA MET A 146 0.79 -20.12 7.64
C MET A 146 1.95 -19.10 7.54
N ASP A 147 2.12 -18.20 8.50
CA ASP A 147 3.21 -17.24 8.54
C ASP A 147 4.62 -17.87 8.61
N GLU A 148 4.72 -19.11 9.08
CA GLU A 148 5.96 -19.88 9.12
C GLU A 148 6.46 -20.31 7.72
N TYR A 149 5.61 -20.23 6.69
CA TYR A 149 5.94 -20.60 5.31
C TYR A 149 6.06 -19.37 4.41
N SER A 150 7.01 -19.40 3.47
CA SER A 150 6.92 -18.52 2.32
C SER A 150 5.74 -18.94 1.44
N PHE A 151 5.26 -18.03 0.59
CA PHE A 151 4.11 -18.34 -0.25
C PHE A 151 4.42 -19.47 -1.26
N SER A 152 5.65 -19.54 -1.78
CA SER A 152 6.11 -20.66 -2.61
C SER A 152 6.08 -22.00 -1.86
N GLN A 153 6.52 -22.01 -0.59
CA GLN A 153 6.47 -23.21 0.24
C GLN A 153 5.03 -23.65 0.52
N TRP A 154 4.13 -22.70 0.77
CA TRP A 154 2.71 -22.98 0.96
C TRP A 154 2.07 -23.56 -0.30
N LEU A 155 2.30 -22.96 -1.49
CA LEU A 155 1.81 -23.49 -2.77
C LEU A 155 2.26 -24.93 -2.99
N LYS A 156 3.52 -25.22 -2.71
CA LYS A 156 4.09 -26.58 -2.80
C LYS A 156 3.41 -27.55 -1.81
N LYS A 157 3.19 -27.12 -0.57
CA LYS A 157 2.48 -27.89 0.46
C LYS A 157 1.05 -28.23 0.04
N GLN A 158 0.39 -27.33 -0.69
CA GLN A 158 -0.96 -27.53 -1.24
C GLN A 158 -0.99 -28.27 -2.59
N ASN A 159 0.16 -28.76 -3.07
CA ASN A 159 0.30 -29.40 -4.39
C ASN A 159 -0.18 -28.54 -5.57
N VAL A 160 -0.09 -27.23 -5.44
CA VAL A 160 -0.35 -26.31 -6.54
C VAL A 160 0.78 -26.43 -7.57
N PRO A 161 0.48 -26.52 -8.87
CA PRO A 161 1.51 -26.64 -9.90
C PRO A 161 2.43 -25.41 -9.92
N GLU A 162 3.73 -25.62 -10.08
CA GLU A 162 4.75 -24.57 -10.16
C GLU A 162 4.45 -23.53 -11.26
N ARG A 163 3.80 -23.96 -12.35
CA ARG A 163 3.39 -23.04 -13.41
C ARG A 163 2.37 -22.02 -12.94
N VAL A 164 1.49 -22.35 -12.00
CA VAL A 164 0.53 -21.38 -11.41
C VAL A 164 1.29 -20.27 -10.69
N GLU A 165 2.33 -20.64 -9.93
CA GLU A 165 3.19 -19.66 -9.28
C GLU A 165 3.88 -18.76 -10.31
N LYS A 166 4.52 -19.34 -11.33
CA LYS A 166 5.25 -18.60 -12.36
C LYS A 166 4.36 -17.66 -13.20
N GLU A 167 3.20 -18.15 -13.58
CA GLU A 167 2.32 -17.40 -14.49
C GLU A 167 1.49 -16.33 -13.79
N VAL A 168 1.13 -16.55 -12.52
CA VAL A 168 0.18 -15.70 -11.80
C VAL A 168 0.84 -15.02 -10.60
N PHE A 169 1.42 -15.80 -9.69
CA PHE A 169 1.76 -15.28 -8.37
C PHE A 169 3.06 -14.50 -8.30
N ILE A 170 4.05 -14.79 -9.15
CA ILE A 170 5.26 -13.94 -9.21
C ILE A 170 4.87 -12.50 -9.57
N ALA A 171 4.05 -12.32 -10.60
CA ALA A 171 3.60 -10.98 -11.00
C ALA A 171 2.74 -10.32 -9.92
N MET A 172 1.80 -11.06 -9.30
CA MET A 172 0.94 -10.54 -8.24
C MET A 172 1.72 -10.16 -6.99
N SER A 173 2.62 -11.02 -6.51
CA SER A 173 3.42 -10.78 -5.32
C SER A 173 4.31 -9.55 -5.49
N LYS A 174 4.99 -9.45 -6.62
CA LYS A 174 5.79 -8.26 -6.99
C LYS A 174 4.94 -7.00 -7.13
N ALA A 175 3.74 -7.11 -7.69
CA ALA A 175 2.84 -5.97 -7.85
C ALA A 175 2.31 -5.43 -6.53
N LEU A 176 1.99 -6.31 -5.58
CA LEU A 176 1.39 -5.96 -4.31
C LEU A 176 2.44 -5.60 -3.24
N ASN A 177 3.55 -6.33 -3.20
CA ASN A 177 4.51 -6.26 -2.09
C ASN A 177 5.97 -6.07 -2.52
N PHE A 178 6.26 -6.05 -3.83
CA PHE A 178 7.61 -5.90 -4.40
C PHE A 178 8.59 -7.01 -4.00
N ILE A 179 8.09 -8.16 -3.58
CA ILE A 179 8.84 -9.32 -3.08
C ILE A 179 8.43 -10.56 -3.86
N ASP A 180 9.37 -11.45 -4.11
CA ASP A 180 9.10 -12.73 -4.76
C ASP A 180 8.33 -13.70 -3.83
N PRO A 181 7.55 -14.66 -4.37
CA PRO A 181 6.75 -15.60 -3.58
C PRO A 181 7.56 -16.48 -2.63
N ASP A 182 8.85 -16.72 -2.89
CA ASP A 182 9.74 -17.51 -2.04
C ASP A 182 10.29 -16.75 -0.82
N GLU A 183 10.19 -15.43 -0.82
CA GLU A 183 10.63 -14.57 0.27
C GLU A 183 9.47 -14.02 1.11
N ILE A 184 8.28 -13.84 0.51
CA ILE A 184 7.14 -13.26 1.22
C ILE A 184 6.40 -14.30 2.05
N SER A 185 5.94 -13.92 3.25
CA SER A 185 5.08 -14.76 4.08
C SER A 185 3.78 -15.15 3.37
N SER A 186 3.37 -16.40 3.52
CA SER A 186 2.08 -16.89 3.03
C SER A 186 0.90 -16.08 3.57
N THR A 187 0.95 -15.66 4.81
CA THR A 187 -0.11 -14.88 5.46
C THR A 187 -0.45 -13.61 4.67
N VAL A 188 0.55 -12.93 4.15
CA VAL A 188 0.36 -11.69 3.37
C VAL A 188 -0.45 -11.95 2.11
N ILE A 189 -0.02 -12.94 1.32
CA ILE A 189 -0.69 -13.26 0.04
C ILE A 189 -2.04 -13.92 0.27
N LEU A 190 -2.16 -14.81 1.25
CA LEU A 190 -3.44 -15.47 1.57
C LEU A 190 -4.49 -14.48 2.09
N THR A 191 -4.09 -13.48 2.87
CA THR A 191 -4.99 -12.41 3.30
C THR A 191 -5.52 -11.62 2.09
N ALA A 192 -4.65 -11.25 1.16
CA ALA A 192 -5.05 -10.56 -0.06
C ALA A 192 -5.99 -11.41 -0.93
N LEU A 193 -5.65 -12.70 -1.13
CA LEU A 193 -6.47 -13.64 -1.91
C LEU A 193 -7.84 -13.85 -1.28
N ASN A 194 -7.93 -14.04 0.03
CA ASN A 194 -9.20 -14.17 0.72
C ASN A 194 -10.11 -12.98 0.46
N ARG A 195 -9.59 -11.76 0.63
CA ARG A 195 -10.38 -10.55 0.37
C ARG A 195 -10.75 -10.41 -1.10
N PHE A 196 -9.82 -10.67 -2.01
CA PHE A 196 -10.06 -10.55 -3.45
C PHE A 196 -11.09 -11.56 -3.97
N LEU A 197 -11.12 -12.76 -3.39
CA LEU A 197 -11.97 -13.86 -3.86
C LEU A 197 -13.28 -14.01 -3.07
N GLN A 198 -13.35 -13.51 -1.82
CA GLN A 198 -14.55 -13.61 -1.00
C GLN A 198 -15.44 -12.36 -1.05
N GLU A 199 -14.92 -11.22 -1.48
CA GLU A 199 -15.68 -10.00 -1.66
C GLU A 199 -16.02 -9.80 -3.15
N LYS A 200 -17.30 -9.53 -3.47
CA LYS A 200 -17.79 -9.44 -4.85
C LYS A 200 -16.97 -8.49 -5.74
N LYS A 201 -16.51 -7.39 -5.18
CA LYS A 201 -15.69 -6.38 -5.85
C LYS A 201 -14.27 -6.29 -5.27
N GLY A 202 -13.84 -7.28 -4.48
CA GLY A 202 -12.59 -7.22 -3.74
C GLY A 202 -11.37 -6.95 -4.62
N SER A 203 -11.27 -7.62 -5.76
CA SER A 203 -10.18 -7.43 -6.73
C SER A 203 -10.45 -6.36 -7.79
N MET A 204 -11.61 -5.68 -7.73
CA MET A 204 -11.89 -4.54 -8.62
C MET A 204 -11.00 -3.37 -8.24
N MET A 205 -10.35 -2.77 -9.23
CA MET A 205 -9.41 -1.68 -9.00
C MET A 205 -9.98 -0.32 -9.37
N ALA A 206 -9.47 0.70 -8.69
CA ALA A 206 -9.73 2.09 -9.01
C ALA A 206 -8.41 2.88 -9.01
N PHE A 207 -8.36 3.92 -9.82
CA PHE A 207 -7.31 4.92 -9.79
C PHE A 207 -7.87 6.22 -9.22
N LEU A 208 -7.01 7.03 -8.64
CA LEU A 208 -7.39 8.34 -8.16
C LEU A 208 -7.43 9.32 -9.34
N ASP A 209 -8.47 10.12 -9.42
CA ASP A 209 -8.57 11.21 -10.38
C ASP A 209 -7.63 12.35 -9.99
N GLY A 210 -6.41 12.29 -10.48
CA GLY A 210 -5.32 13.22 -10.20
C GLY A 210 -4.39 12.79 -9.07
N SER A 211 -3.49 13.70 -8.70
CA SER A 211 -2.38 13.43 -7.78
C SER A 211 -2.86 13.06 -6.36
N PRO A 212 -2.31 12.02 -5.73
CA PRO A 212 -2.66 11.67 -4.34
C PRO A 212 -2.38 12.79 -3.35
N THR A 213 -1.36 13.61 -3.58
CA THR A 213 -1.04 14.76 -2.73
C THR A 213 -2.19 15.76 -2.70
N GLU A 214 -2.77 16.12 -3.87
CA GLU A 214 -3.89 17.08 -3.95
C GLU A 214 -5.25 16.43 -3.68
N ARG A 215 -5.47 15.22 -4.19
CA ARG A 215 -6.81 14.62 -4.24
C ARG A 215 -7.15 13.79 -3.00
N LEU A 216 -6.16 13.38 -2.21
CA LEU A 216 -6.34 12.58 -1.00
C LEU A 216 -5.71 13.25 0.24
N CYS A 217 -4.43 13.65 0.16
CA CYS A 217 -3.74 14.18 1.35
C CYS A 217 -4.21 15.59 1.72
N GLN A 218 -4.42 16.47 0.74
CA GLN A 218 -4.89 17.83 0.98
C GLN A 218 -6.26 17.87 1.66
N PRO A 219 -7.28 17.09 1.27
CA PRO A 219 -8.54 16.97 2.00
C PRO A 219 -8.41 16.54 3.46
N LEU A 220 -7.45 15.66 3.76
CA LEU A 220 -7.14 15.29 5.14
C LEU A 220 -6.59 16.48 5.94
N VAL A 221 -5.69 17.26 5.34
CA VAL A 221 -5.14 18.48 5.97
C VAL A 221 -6.26 19.50 6.23
N GLU A 222 -7.12 19.75 5.26
CA GLU A 222 -8.27 20.65 5.40
C GLU A 222 -9.19 20.18 6.53
N TYR A 223 -9.55 18.89 6.55
CA TYR A 223 -10.36 18.30 7.60
C TYR A 223 -9.78 18.48 9.00
N ILE A 224 -8.46 18.26 9.13
CA ILE A 224 -7.73 18.39 10.40
C ILE A 224 -7.70 19.84 10.85
N THR A 225 -7.39 20.79 9.94
CA THR A 225 -7.24 22.20 10.27
C THR A 225 -8.58 22.87 10.61
N GLU A 226 -9.66 22.51 9.93
CA GLU A 226 -11.02 22.95 10.26
C GLU A 226 -11.44 22.58 11.69
N ARG A 227 -10.83 21.53 12.28
CA ARG A 227 -11.08 21.05 13.64
C ARG A 227 -10.02 21.49 14.65
N GLY A 228 -9.19 22.47 14.28
CA GLY A 228 -8.18 23.07 15.16
C GLY A 228 -6.89 22.29 15.28
N GLY A 229 -6.64 21.29 14.43
CA GLY A 229 -5.34 20.66 14.29
C GLY A 229 -4.41 21.45 13.36
N GLU A 230 -3.16 21.01 13.28
CA GLU A 230 -2.12 21.68 12.48
C GLU A 230 -1.31 20.66 11.68
N VAL A 231 -0.89 21.05 10.48
CA VAL A 231 0.03 20.25 9.65
C VAL A 231 1.16 21.13 9.15
N HIS A 232 2.38 20.78 9.48
CA HIS A 232 3.57 21.57 9.18
C HIS A 232 4.55 20.77 8.32
N LEU A 233 4.83 21.28 7.11
CA LEU A 233 5.88 20.78 6.23
C LEU A 233 7.23 21.39 6.59
N ASN A 234 8.32 20.78 6.11
CA ASN A 234 9.69 21.20 6.39
C ASN A 234 10.00 21.28 7.90
N LYS A 235 9.42 20.37 8.69
CA LYS A 235 9.63 20.27 10.14
C LYS A 235 10.22 18.90 10.52
N PRO A 236 11.52 18.67 10.25
CA PRO A 236 12.16 17.40 10.56
C PRO A 236 12.32 17.21 12.08
N VAL A 237 11.74 16.14 12.59
CA VAL A 237 12.05 15.64 13.94
C VAL A 237 13.45 15.04 13.88
N LYS A 238 14.32 15.45 14.78
CA LYS A 238 15.71 15.02 14.86
C LYS A 238 15.93 13.91 15.89
N GLU A 239 15.21 13.98 17.01
CA GLU A 239 15.37 13.04 18.12
C GLU A 239 14.11 12.99 19.00
N PHE A 240 13.83 11.84 19.61
CA PHE A 240 12.86 11.69 20.68
C PHE A 240 13.54 11.86 22.01
N LEU A 241 13.22 12.91 22.74
CA LEU A 241 13.76 13.18 24.06
C LEU A 241 12.96 12.44 25.12
N LEU A 242 13.63 11.83 26.09
CA LEU A 242 13.00 11.11 27.19
C LEU A 242 13.16 11.88 28.51
N ASN A 243 12.18 11.70 29.38
CA ASN A 243 12.25 12.00 30.80
C ASN A 243 13.09 10.93 31.52
N GLU A 244 13.44 11.18 32.78
CA GLU A 244 14.18 10.23 33.63
C GLU A 244 13.43 8.90 33.83
N ASP A 245 12.10 8.92 33.77
CA ASP A 245 11.24 7.74 33.89
C ASP A 245 11.08 6.95 32.58
N GLY A 246 11.72 7.40 31.49
CA GLY A 246 11.66 6.78 30.18
C GLY A 246 10.43 7.14 29.32
N THR A 247 9.54 8.02 29.79
CA THR A 247 8.47 8.58 28.98
C THR A 247 8.99 9.65 28.02
N VAL A 248 8.22 9.95 26.95
CA VAL A 248 8.64 10.99 25.97
C VAL A 248 8.45 12.36 26.62
N LYS A 249 9.54 13.13 26.66
CA LYS A 249 9.55 14.53 27.06
C LYS A 249 9.13 15.44 25.91
N GLY A 250 9.63 15.17 24.72
CA GLY A 250 9.40 16.02 23.56
C GLY A 250 10.11 15.53 22.31
N TYR A 251 9.85 16.21 21.19
CA TYR A 251 10.59 16.07 19.95
C TYR A 251 11.64 17.17 19.82
N LEU A 252 12.90 16.79 19.66
CA LEU A 252 13.94 17.72 19.25
C LEU A 252 13.76 18.00 17.76
N MET A 253 13.49 19.25 17.44
CA MET A 253 13.31 19.73 16.08
C MET A 253 14.59 20.32 15.53
N ARG A 254 14.90 20.05 14.26
CA ARG A 254 16.04 20.69 13.60
C ARG A 254 15.71 22.15 13.30
N GLY A 255 16.57 23.07 13.74
CA GLY A 255 16.53 24.47 13.33
C GLY A 255 16.74 24.61 11.81
N GLN A 256 16.08 25.58 11.20
CA GLN A 256 16.18 25.89 9.77
C GLN A 256 16.96 27.20 9.58
N ASP A 257 17.61 27.36 8.43
CA ASP A 257 18.29 28.59 8.01
C ASP A 257 19.33 29.10 9.04
N GLY A 258 20.01 28.14 9.73
CA GLY A 258 21.02 28.46 10.75
C GLY A 258 20.46 28.73 12.15
N ALA A 259 19.16 28.55 12.35
CA ALA A 259 18.56 28.61 13.68
C ALA A 259 18.98 27.40 14.54
N GLU A 260 19.00 27.59 15.84
CA GLU A 260 19.28 26.51 16.80
C GLU A 260 18.15 25.47 16.81
N ASP A 261 18.50 24.21 17.13
CA ASP A 261 17.55 23.16 17.38
C ASP A 261 16.65 23.52 18.59
N TYR A 262 15.38 23.16 18.56
CA TYR A 262 14.42 23.48 19.60
C TYR A 262 13.54 22.29 19.96
N VAL A 263 12.96 22.29 21.14
CA VAL A 263 12.12 21.22 21.65
C VAL A 263 10.64 21.58 21.49
N LEU A 264 9.86 20.68 20.92
CA LEU A 264 8.41 20.74 20.97
C LEU A 264 7.87 19.73 21.99
N GLU A 265 7.04 20.21 22.90
CA GLU A 265 6.39 19.40 23.93
C GLU A 265 4.87 19.33 23.71
N ALA A 266 4.28 18.21 24.06
CA ALA A 266 2.84 17.95 23.98
C ALA A 266 2.42 16.92 25.05
N ASP A 267 1.12 16.64 25.11
CA ASP A 267 0.58 15.65 26.04
C ASP A 267 0.86 14.20 25.58
N LEU A 268 0.88 13.98 24.25
CA LEU A 268 1.13 12.67 23.63
C LEU A 268 1.98 12.82 22.37
N TYR A 269 2.65 11.72 22.01
CA TYR A 269 3.55 11.65 20.86
C TYR A 269 3.27 10.41 20.03
N VAL A 270 3.20 10.59 18.72
CA VAL A 270 2.95 9.52 17.73
C VAL A 270 4.04 9.53 16.68
N SER A 271 4.66 8.39 16.44
CA SER A 271 5.53 8.19 15.28
C SER A 271 4.77 7.46 14.17
N ALA A 272 4.59 8.12 13.03
CA ALA A 272 4.06 7.57 11.79
C ALA A 272 5.16 7.41 10.73
N MET A 273 6.40 7.24 11.17
CA MET A 273 7.56 7.04 10.32
C MET A 273 7.64 5.59 9.81
N PRO A 274 8.22 5.37 8.62
CA PRO A 274 8.60 4.03 8.18
C PRO A 274 9.58 3.35 9.13
N VAL A 275 9.69 2.01 9.04
CA VAL A 275 10.48 1.20 9.98
C VAL A 275 11.95 1.61 10.05
N ASP A 276 12.62 1.84 8.92
CA ASP A 276 14.05 2.14 8.93
C ASP A 276 14.38 3.51 9.56
N PRO A 277 13.70 4.63 9.21
CA PRO A 277 13.82 5.86 9.96
C PRO A 277 13.48 5.71 11.45
N LEU A 278 12.45 4.93 11.81
CA LEU A 278 12.10 4.70 13.20
C LEU A 278 13.21 4.00 13.97
N LYS A 279 13.82 2.94 13.40
CA LYS A 279 14.99 2.26 14.02
C LYS A 279 16.12 3.23 14.37
N VAL A 280 16.41 4.17 13.47
CA VAL A 280 17.44 5.18 13.69
C VAL A 280 17.05 6.17 14.79
N MET A 281 15.75 6.52 14.85
CA MET A 281 15.22 7.53 15.78
C MET A 281 14.96 7.00 17.19
N LEU A 282 14.86 5.67 17.37
CA LEU A 282 14.59 5.08 18.69
C LEU A 282 15.67 5.46 19.70
N PRO A 283 15.29 6.00 20.88
CA PRO A 283 16.20 6.22 21.98
C PRO A 283 16.87 4.93 22.44
N GLU A 284 18.12 5.04 22.87
CA GLU A 284 18.94 3.88 23.26
C GLU A 284 18.28 3.00 24.35
N PRO A 285 17.60 3.52 25.39
CA PRO A 285 16.89 2.68 26.34
C PRO A 285 15.76 1.85 25.70
N TRP A 286 15.04 2.41 24.71
CA TRP A 286 13.94 1.72 24.05
C TRP A 286 14.40 0.61 23.11
N ARG A 287 15.55 0.78 22.46
CA ARG A 287 16.13 -0.29 21.60
C ARG A 287 16.38 -1.59 22.35
N LYS A 288 16.57 -1.53 23.69
CA LYS A 288 16.78 -2.69 24.55
C LYS A 288 15.49 -3.35 25.01
N MET A 289 14.33 -2.73 24.78
CA MET A 289 13.03 -3.31 25.13
C MET A 289 12.65 -4.41 24.13
N GLU A 290 12.22 -5.55 24.62
CA GLU A 290 11.76 -6.68 23.79
C GLU A 290 10.73 -6.26 22.72
N TYR A 291 9.85 -5.33 23.07
CA TYR A 291 8.85 -4.80 22.14
C TYR A 291 9.50 -4.17 20.89
N PHE A 292 10.53 -3.34 21.06
CA PHE A 292 11.20 -2.65 19.96
C PHE A 292 12.24 -3.51 19.25
N GLN A 293 12.79 -4.54 19.90
CA GLN A 293 13.71 -5.50 19.26
C GLN A 293 13.03 -6.26 18.11
N LYS A 294 11.70 -6.39 18.13
CA LYS A 294 10.94 -6.97 17.01
C LYS A 294 11.13 -6.20 15.69
N LEU A 295 11.46 -4.93 15.76
CA LEU A 295 11.77 -4.13 14.57
C LEU A 295 13.05 -4.59 13.85
N ASP A 296 13.97 -5.26 14.54
CA ASP A 296 15.23 -5.72 13.94
C ASP A 296 14.99 -6.77 12.85
N GLY A 297 13.89 -7.53 12.95
CA GLY A 297 13.44 -8.49 11.95
C GLY A 297 12.71 -7.86 10.75
N LEU A 298 12.46 -6.56 10.74
CA LEU A 298 11.76 -5.86 9.66
C LEU A 298 12.77 -5.09 8.79
N GLU A 299 12.66 -5.24 7.49
CA GLU A 299 13.51 -4.57 6.50
C GLU A 299 12.67 -3.82 5.48
N GLY A 300 13.09 -2.60 5.13
CA GLY A 300 12.44 -1.83 4.08
C GLY A 300 12.86 -2.33 2.69
N VAL A 301 11.91 -2.70 1.86
CA VAL A 301 12.19 -3.12 0.47
C VAL A 301 12.29 -1.89 -0.42
N PRO A 302 13.43 -1.67 -1.10
CA PRO A 302 13.58 -0.57 -2.04
C PRO A 302 12.80 -0.86 -3.34
N VAL A 303 12.17 0.17 -3.87
CA VAL A 303 11.42 0.10 -5.14
C VAL A 303 11.95 1.16 -6.08
N ILE A 304 12.17 0.78 -7.35
CA ILE A 304 12.50 1.70 -8.43
C ILE A 304 11.23 1.93 -9.25
N ASN A 305 10.77 3.16 -9.29
CA ASN A 305 9.68 3.58 -10.17
C ASN A 305 10.25 4.34 -11.37
N LEU A 306 9.83 3.96 -12.55
CA LEU A 306 10.27 4.58 -13.81
C LEU A 306 9.09 5.27 -14.47
N HIS A 307 9.18 6.58 -14.64
CA HIS A 307 8.25 7.38 -15.41
C HIS A 307 8.78 7.61 -16.82
N LEU A 308 7.93 7.39 -17.82
CA LEU A 308 8.26 7.59 -19.24
C LEU A 308 7.18 8.46 -19.87
N TRP A 309 7.58 9.54 -20.49
CA TRP A 309 6.71 10.40 -21.30
C TRP A 309 6.89 10.07 -22.77
N PHE A 310 5.78 9.96 -23.49
CA PHE A 310 5.76 9.63 -24.91
C PHE A 310 5.04 10.75 -25.68
N ASP A 311 5.44 10.94 -26.94
CA ASP A 311 4.86 11.91 -27.87
C ASP A 311 3.48 11.48 -28.41
N ARG A 312 3.01 10.30 -28.03
CA ARG A 312 1.74 9.73 -28.45
C ARG A 312 1.21 8.72 -27.45
N LYS A 313 -0.08 8.48 -27.49
CA LYS A 313 -0.74 7.40 -26.75
C LYS A 313 -0.25 6.03 -27.26
N LEU A 314 0.13 5.16 -26.34
CA LEU A 314 0.69 3.85 -26.68
C LEU A 314 -0.36 2.73 -26.69
N THR A 315 -1.40 2.84 -25.85
CA THR A 315 -2.44 1.84 -25.69
C THR A 315 -3.75 2.49 -25.26
N ASP A 316 -4.87 1.79 -25.43
CA ASP A 316 -6.18 2.17 -24.88
C ASP A 316 -6.53 1.41 -23.58
N ILE A 317 -5.57 0.65 -23.04
CA ILE A 317 -5.80 -0.11 -21.80
C ILE A 317 -5.76 0.86 -20.62
N ASP A 318 -6.86 0.96 -19.91
CA ASP A 318 -7.05 1.84 -18.75
C ASP A 318 -6.92 1.11 -17.41
N HIS A 319 -6.06 0.09 -17.36
CA HIS A 319 -5.85 -0.80 -16.22
C HIS A 319 -4.39 -0.92 -15.84
N LEU A 320 -4.15 -1.39 -14.61
CA LEU A 320 -2.88 -1.96 -14.23
C LEU A 320 -2.60 -3.22 -15.04
N LEU A 321 -1.39 -3.30 -15.55
CA LEU A 321 -0.87 -4.45 -16.28
C LEU A 321 0.13 -5.19 -15.39
N PHE A 322 -0.20 -6.42 -15.01
CA PHE A 322 0.73 -7.30 -14.32
C PHE A 322 1.78 -7.81 -15.30
N SER A 323 3.04 -7.60 -14.98
CA SER A 323 4.13 -8.03 -15.83
C SER A 323 4.65 -9.39 -15.41
N ARG A 324 4.83 -10.28 -16.39
CA ARG A 324 5.51 -11.57 -16.20
C ARG A 324 7.01 -11.49 -16.50
N SER A 325 7.54 -10.26 -16.66
CA SER A 325 8.96 -10.01 -16.79
C SER A 325 9.67 -10.14 -15.44
N PRO A 326 10.88 -10.68 -15.38
CA PRO A 326 11.63 -10.77 -14.12
C PRO A 326 12.03 -9.41 -13.54
N LEU A 327 12.15 -8.36 -14.37
CA LEU A 327 12.62 -7.03 -13.95
C LEU A 327 11.49 -6.03 -13.72
N LEU A 328 10.33 -6.20 -14.35
CA LEU A 328 9.19 -5.29 -14.26
C LEU A 328 8.04 -5.98 -13.59
N SER A 329 7.54 -5.45 -12.48
CA SER A 329 6.43 -6.04 -11.74
C SER A 329 5.06 -5.63 -12.32
N VAL A 330 4.86 -4.33 -12.50
CA VAL A 330 3.63 -3.73 -13.00
C VAL A 330 3.92 -2.49 -13.82
N TYR A 331 2.99 -2.12 -14.67
CA TYR A 331 2.98 -0.84 -15.36
C TYR A 331 1.55 -0.42 -15.71
N ALA A 332 1.34 0.84 -15.95
CA ALA A 332 0.09 1.39 -16.46
C ALA A 332 0.39 2.60 -17.36
N ASP A 333 -0.49 2.84 -18.31
CA ASP A 333 -0.50 4.09 -19.06
C ASP A 333 -1.36 5.10 -18.28
N MET A 334 -0.70 6.01 -17.55
CA MET A 334 -1.38 6.96 -16.67
C MET A 334 -2.25 7.95 -17.45
N SER A 335 -2.01 8.17 -18.73
CA SER A 335 -2.90 8.98 -19.57
C SER A 335 -4.26 8.34 -19.84
N ASN A 336 -4.41 7.05 -19.53
CA ASN A 336 -5.67 6.31 -19.63
C ASN A 336 -6.32 6.04 -18.27
N THR A 337 -5.52 6.00 -17.21
CA THR A 337 -5.99 5.54 -15.89
C THR A 337 -6.40 6.68 -14.96
N CYS A 338 -5.88 7.88 -15.19
CA CYS A 338 -6.12 9.07 -14.34
C CYS A 338 -6.76 10.22 -15.12
#